data_ec91e6c7765a2611d0e35d3832cf9033
#
_entry.id   ec91e6c7765a2611d0e35d3832cf9033
#
_cell.length_a   1.000
_cell.length_b   1.000
_cell.length_c   1.000
_cell.angle_alpha   90.00
_cell.angle_beta   90.00
_cell.angle_gamma   90.00
#
_symmetry.space_group_name_H-M   'P 1'
#
loop_
_entity.id
_entity.type
_entity.pdbx_description
1 polymer ?
#
loop_
_entity_poly.entity_id
_entity_poly.type
_entity_poly.pdbx_seq_one_letter_code
_entity_poly.pdbx_strand_id
1 'polypeptide(L)'
;MKVRTSNKSGFTLVEIMIVVAIIGLLAAIAIPNFVRARTQSQKNACINNLRQIDGAVQQWALENKQAPAATVAATDVLPYLKSAVVCPAGGSTFANSYTVTTVAAKPTCQKDATNHVLPADTTN
;
A
#
# COMPACT_ATOMS: atom_id res chain seq x y z
N MET A 1 17.19 -64.68 -21.37
CA MET A 1 16.88 -63.53 -20.56
C MET A 1 16.57 -62.35 -21.51
N LYS A 2 15.31 -61.92 -21.63
CA LYS A 2 14.89 -60.88 -22.57
C LYS A 2 14.90 -59.54 -21.84
N VAL A 3 15.88 -58.69 -22.13
CA VAL A 3 15.94 -57.33 -21.57
C VAL A 3 14.86 -56.49 -22.25
N ARG A 4 13.80 -56.10 -21.49
CA ARG A 4 12.82 -55.12 -21.96
C ARG A 4 13.44 -53.72 -21.88
N THR A 5 13.81 -53.16 -23.01
CA THR A 5 14.12 -51.73 -23.15
C THR A 5 12.85 -50.94 -22.95
N SER A 6 12.76 -50.27 -21.81
CA SER A 6 11.70 -49.29 -21.55
C SER A 6 11.95 -48.06 -22.46
N ASN A 7 11.04 -47.86 -23.41
CA ASN A 7 11.03 -46.61 -24.22
C ASN A 7 10.67 -45.45 -23.28
N LYS A 8 11.70 -44.75 -22.83
CA LYS A 8 11.52 -43.47 -22.15
C LYS A 8 11.24 -42.40 -23.22
N SER A 9 9.97 -42.06 -23.41
CA SER A 9 9.60 -40.91 -24.22
C SER A 9 10.05 -39.64 -23.50
N GLY A 10 11.07 -38.96 -24.01
CA GLY A 10 11.54 -37.67 -23.55
C GLY A 10 10.76 -36.54 -24.23
N PHE A 11 10.76 -35.36 -23.61
CA PHE A 11 10.23 -34.12 -24.21
C PHE A 11 11.07 -33.69 -25.41
N THR A 12 10.41 -33.15 -26.44
CA THR A 12 11.12 -32.56 -27.58
C THR A 12 11.59 -31.13 -27.26
N LEU A 13 12.67 -30.72 -27.87
CA LEU A 13 13.19 -29.34 -27.72
C LEU A 13 12.16 -28.29 -28.17
N VAL A 14 11.40 -28.60 -29.22
CA VAL A 14 10.35 -27.72 -29.76
C VAL A 14 9.20 -27.52 -28.76
N GLU A 15 8.78 -28.57 -28.05
CA GLU A 15 7.72 -28.49 -27.02
C GLU A 15 8.12 -27.50 -25.91
N ILE A 16 9.35 -27.59 -25.43
CA ILE A 16 9.85 -26.67 -24.40
C ILE A 16 9.98 -25.24 -24.96
N MET A 17 10.45 -25.07 -26.20
CA MET A 17 10.55 -23.76 -26.82
C MET A 17 9.20 -23.05 -26.96
N ILE A 18 8.15 -23.77 -27.37
CA ILE A 18 6.79 -23.22 -27.48
C ILE A 18 6.26 -22.79 -26.11
N VAL A 19 6.43 -23.62 -25.10
CA VAL A 19 5.98 -23.33 -23.73
C VAL A 19 6.67 -22.07 -23.17
N VAL A 20 7.97 -21.98 -23.30
CA VAL A 20 8.73 -20.81 -22.84
C VAL A 20 8.33 -19.55 -23.60
N ALA A 21 8.09 -19.65 -24.93
CA ALA A 21 7.64 -18.52 -25.73
C ALA A 21 6.27 -18.01 -25.28
N ILE A 22 5.32 -18.89 -24.99
CA ILE A 22 3.99 -18.51 -24.51
C ILE A 22 4.08 -17.89 -23.12
N ILE A 23 4.83 -18.47 -22.19
CA ILE A 23 5.04 -17.92 -20.84
C ILE A 23 5.68 -16.53 -20.94
N GLY A 24 6.69 -16.34 -21.77
CA GLY A 24 7.34 -15.06 -21.99
C GLY A 24 6.39 -13.98 -22.53
N LEU A 25 5.53 -14.34 -23.48
CA LEU A 25 4.52 -13.42 -24.02
C LEU A 25 3.49 -13.01 -22.96
N LEU A 26 2.98 -13.97 -22.19
CA LEU A 26 2.02 -13.70 -21.12
C LEU A 26 2.65 -12.86 -20.00
N ALA A 27 3.89 -13.16 -19.60
CA ALA A 27 4.62 -12.42 -18.59
C ALA A 27 4.89 -10.96 -19.04
N ALA A 28 5.19 -10.73 -20.31
CA ALA A 28 5.42 -9.39 -20.85
C ALA A 28 4.19 -8.47 -20.68
N ILE A 29 2.99 -9.01 -20.73
CA ILE A 29 1.74 -8.25 -20.54
C ILE A 29 1.35 -8.19 -19.05
N ALA A 30 1.54 -9.28 -18.31
CA ALA A 30 1.08 -9.40 -16.93
C ALA A 30 1.92 -8.58 -15.93
N ILE A 31 3.23 -8.56 -16.08
CA ILE A 31 4.14 -7.90 -15.13
C ILE A 31 3.89 -6.39 -15.01
N PRO A 32 3.83 -5.58 -16.09
CA PRO A 32 3.59 -4.15 -15.98
C PRO A 32 2.20 -3.83 -15.41
N ASN A 33 1.19 -4.63 -15.72
CA ASN A 33 -0.15 -4.47 -15.18
C ASN A 33 -0.21 -4.77 -13.69
N PHE A 34 0.49 -5.80 -13.25
CA PHE A 34 0.60 -6.16 -11.83
C PHE A 34 1.29 -5.06 -11.01
N VAL A 35 2.39 -4.49 -11.52
CA VAL A 35 3.10 -3.40 -10.85
C VAL A 35 2.20 -2.18 -10.67
N ARG A 36 1.46 -1.80 -11.70
CA ARG A 36 0.48 -0.69 -11.62
C ARG A 36 -0.63 -0.96 -10.61
N ALA A 37 -1.20 -2.16 -10.62
CA ALA A 37 -2.24 -2.56 -9.67
C ALA A 37 -1.73 -2.53 -8.23
N ARG A 38 -0.50 -3.00 -7.99
CA ARG A 38 0.15 -2.96 -6.68
C ARG A 38 0.34 -1.52 -6.19
N THR A 39 0.86 -0.63 -7.02
CA THR A 39 1.06 0.79 -6.67
C THR A 39 -0.27 1.47 -6.33
N GLN A 40 -1.32 1.22 -7.12
CA GLN A 40 -2.65 1.75 -6.85
C GLN A 40 -3.25 1.21 -5.55
N SER A 41 -3.05 -0.06 -5.26
CA SER A 41 -3.47 -0.67 -4.00
C SER A 41 -2.76 -0.05 -2.79
N GLN A 42 -1.45 0.16 -2.88
CA GLN A 42 -0.66 0.83 -1.83
C GLN A 42 -1.12 2.27 -1.60
N LYS A 43 -1.40 3.00 -2.67
CA LYS A 43 -1.97 4.36 -2.62
C LYS A 43 -3.31 4.36 -1.88
N ASN A 44 -4.24 3.50 -2.27
CA ASN A 44 -5.57 3.43 -1.66
C ASN A 44 -5.50 3.05 -0.17
N ALA A 45 -4.64 2.11 0.18
CA ALA A 45 -4.41 1.72 1.57
C ALA A 45 -3.81 2.88 2.39
N CYS A 46 -2.87 3.63 1.83
CA CYS A 46 -2.29 4.81 2.49
C CYS A 46 -3.34 5.91 2.70
N ILE A 47 -4.19 6.18 1.70
CA ILE A 47 -5.29 7.16 1.83
C ILE A 47 -6.28 6.73 2.92
N ASN A 48 -6.61 5.45 3.02
CA ASN A 48 -7.46 4.95 4.10
C ASN A 48 -6.82 5.13 5.48
N ASN A 49 -5.52 4.92 5.58
CA ASN A 49 -4.76 5.18 6.79
C ASN A 49 -4.81 6.67 7.17
N LEU A 50 -4.64 7.56 6.22
CA LEU A 50 -4.75 9.01 6.43
C LEU A 50 -6.15 9.42 6.93
N ARG A 51 -7.22 8.81 6.41
CA ARG A 51 -8.58 9.04 6.91
C ARG A 51 -8.76 8.58 8.36
N GLN A 52 -8.18 7.43 8.71
CA GLN A 52 -8.22 6.94 10.10
C GLN A 52 -7.46 7.88 11.04
N ILE A 53 -6.30 8.38 10.62
CA ILE A 53 -5.50 9.33 11.39
C ILE A 53 -6.26 10.66 11.56
N ASP A 54 -6.86 11.17 10.49
CA ASP A 54 -7.68 12.39 10.55
C ASP A 54 -8.85 12.24 11.53
N GLY A 55 -9.58 11.13 11.45
CA GLY A 55 -10.64 10.79 12.41
C GLY A 55 -10.15 10.72 13.86
N ALA A 56 -8.98 10.13 14.09
CA ALA A 56 -8.37 10.04 15.40
C ALA A 56 -7.94 11.44 15.94
N VAL A 57 -7.42 12.31 15.08
CA VAL A 57 -7.10 13.70 15.43
C VAL A 57 -8.37 14.46 15.86
N GLN A 58 -9.45 14.32 15.10
CA GLN A 58 -10.72 14.98 15.44
C GLN A 58 -11.31 14.45 16.75
N GLN A 59 -11.25 13.16 16.98
CA GLN A 59 -11.73 12.55 18.23
C GLN A 59 -10.91 13.04 19.43
N TRP A 60 -9.58 13.01 19.31
CA TRP A 60 -8.69 13.54 20.36
C TRP A 60 -8.99 15.03 20.66
N ALA A 61 -9.19 15.83 19.62
CA ALA A 61 -9.49 17.24 19.77
C ALA A 61 -10.81 17.50 20.50
N LEU A 62 -11.86 16.71 20.20
CA LEU A 62 -13.14 16.81 20.85
C LEU A 62 -13.06 16.41 22.33
N GLU A 63 -12.39 15.30 22.64
CA GLU A 63 -12.23 14.81 24.02
C GLU A 63 -11.41 15.78 24.90
N ASN A 64 -10.38 16.37 24.31
CA ASN A 64 -9.48 17.30 25.02
C ASN A 64 -9.87 18.77 24.83
N LYS A 65 -11.02 19.06 24.19
CA LYS A 65 -11.50 20.44 23.93
C LYS A 65 -10.47 21.33 23.26
N GLN A 66 -9.73 20.79 22.30
CA GLN A 66 -8.67 21.50 21.61
C GLN A 66 -9.20 22.40 20.49
N ALA A 67 -8.59 23.57 20.34
CA ALA A 67 -8.91 24.47 19.23
C ALA A 67 -8.37 23.95 17.90
N PRO A 68 -8.93 24.37 16.74
CA PRO A 68 -8.45 23.97 15.42
C PRO A 68 -6.97 24.25 15.15
N ALA A 69 -6.42 25.29 15.75
CA ALA A 69 -5.01 25.67 15.65
C ALA A 69 -4.08 24.93 16.62
N ALA A 70 -4.64 24.09 17.52
CA ALA A 70 -3.84 23.35 18.48
C ALA A 70 -2.91 22.36 17.78
N THR A 71 -1.67 22.27 18.24
CA THR A 71 -0.68 21.33 17.75
C THR A 71 -1.02 19.92 18.23
N VAL A 72 -0.81 18.95 17.34
CA VAL A 72 -1.08 17.52 17.59
C VAL A 72 0.21 16.74 17.44
N ALA A 73 0.58 15.99 18.46
CA ALA A 73 1.70 15.06 18.39
C ALA A 73 1.23 13.65 17.99
N ALA A 74 2.13 12.86 17.43
CA ALA A 74 1.82 11.46 17.11
C ALA A 74 1.36 10.66 18.34
N THR A 75 1.94 10.94 19.51
CA THR A 75 1.58 10.30 20.78
C THR A 75 0.14 10.54 21.21
N ASP A 76 -0.44 11.67 20.80
CA ASP A 76 -1.82 12.03 21.14
C ASP A 76 -2.83 11.25 20.31
N VAL A 77 -2.45 10.90 19.08
CA VAL A 77 -3.31 10.21 18.10
C VAL A 77 -3.24 8.69 18.22
N LEU A 78 -2.07 8.15 18.56
CA LEU A 78 -1.83 6.70 18.62
C LEU A 78 -2.85 5.92 19.48
N PRO A 79 -3.30 6.40 20.67
CA PRO A 79 -4.30 5.70 21.48
C PRO A 79 -5.66 5.53 20.81
N TYR A 80 -5.98 6.40 19.83
CA TYR A 80 -7.25 6.38 19.09
C TYR A 80 -7.19 5.50 17.83
N LEU A 81 -6.01 5.00 17.49
CA LEU A 81 -5.82 4.09 16.37
C LEU A 81 -5.85 2.64 16.85
N LYS A 82 -6.70 1.82 16.24
CA LYS A 82 -6.88 0.40 16.64
C LYS A 82 -5.66 -0.48 16.38
N SER A 83 -4.76 -0.05 15.51
CA SER A 83 -3.55 -0.79 15.12
C SER A 83 -2.44 0.18 14.72
N ALA A 84 -1.20 -0.31 14.71
CA ALA A 84 -0.07 0.45 14.20
C ALA A 84 -0.28 0.76 12.70
N VAL A 85 -0.57 2.01 12.39
CA VAL A 85 -0.82 2.48 11.04
C VAL A 85 0.51 2.90 10.41
N VAL A 86 0.90 2.23 9.32
CA VAL A 86 2.14 2.52 8.58
C VAL A 86 1.85 2.62 7.08
N CYS A 87 2.68 3.38 6.37
CA CYS A 87 2.52 3.51 4.92
C CYS A 87 2.97 2.22 4.21
N PRO A 88 2.12 1.57 3.41
CA PRO A 88 2.48 0.33 2.69
C PRO A 88 3.54 0.54 1.61
N ALA A 89 3.82 1.78 1.23
CA ALA A 89 4.87 2.13 0.26
C ALA A 89 6.26 2.33 0.91
N GLY A 90 6.55 1.67 2.03
CA GLY A 90 7.86 1.66 2.68
C GLY A 90 7.93 2.30 4.07
N GLY A 91 6.78 2.49 4.73
CA GLY A 91 6.75 2.87 6.13
C GLY A 91 7.02 1.68 7.05
N SER A 92 7.74 1.89 8.14
CA SER A 92 8.00 0.89 9.18
C SER A 92 7.43 1.29 10.54
N THR A 93 7.27 2.59 10.76
CA THR A 93 6.69 3.17 11.98
C THR A 93 5.71 4.28 11.59
N PHE A 94 4.85 4.68 12.53
CA PHE A 94 3.97 5.83 12.33
C PHE A 94 4.77 7.10 12.01
N ALA A 95 5.80 7.37 12.81
CA ALA A 95 6.61 8.59 12.70
C ALA A 95 7.36 8.74 11.37
N ASN A 96 7.73 7.63 10.70
CA ASN A 96 8.38 7.69 9.38
C ASN A 96 7.40 7.54 8.22
N SER A 97 6.12 7.37 8.50
CA SER A 97 5.06 7.16 7.52
C SER A 97 4.18 8.40 7.35
N TYR A 98 3.83 9.04 8.46
CA TYR A 98 2.82 10.10 8.49
C TYR A 98 3.27 11.29 9.34
N THR A 99 2.82 12.49 8.93
CA THR A 99 2.98 13.72 9.70
C THR A 99 1.61 14.27 10.06
N VAL A 100 1.43 14.58 11.34
CA VAL A 100 0.32 15.37 11.88
C VAL A 100 0.89 16.67 12.43
N THR A 101 0.20 17.79 12.29
CA THR A 101 0.67 19.11 12.72
C THR A 101 -0.33 19.81 13.62
N THR A 102 -1.52 20.09 13.13
CA THR A 102 -2.59 20.75 13.90
C THR A 102 -3.91 20.03 13.69
N VAL A 103 -4.90 20.33 14.53
CA VAL A 103 -6.25 19.74 14.44
C VAL A 103 -6.91 20.06 13.10
N ALA A 104 -6.75 21.27 12.58
CA ALA A 104 -7.34 21.69 11.31
C ALA A 104 -6.55 21.20 10.09
N ALA A 105 -5.27 20.87 10.24
CA ALA A 105 -4.43 20.43 9.14
C ALA A 105 -4.61 18.94 8.87
N LYS A 106 -4.82 18.59 7.61
CA LYS A 106 -4.91 17.18 7.21
C LYS A 106 -3.58 16.47 7.39
N PRO A 107 -3.59 15.23 7.87
CA PRO A 107 -2.38 14.41 7.96
C PRO A 107 -1.81 14.14 6.56
N THR A 108 -0.49 14.05 6.46
CA THR A 108 0.24 13.84 5.20
C THR A 108 1.10 12.59 5.25
N CYS A 109 1.29 11.95 4.09
CA CYS A 109 2.19 10.83 3.93
C CYS A 109 3.61 11.33 3.63
N GLN A 110 4.61 10.82 4.37
CA GLN A 110 6.01 11.18 4.15
C GLN A 110 6.67 10.37 3.02
N LYS A 111 6.09 9.22 2.65
CA LYS A 111 6.68 8.33 1.64
C LYS A 111 6.32 8.74 0.21
N ASP A 112 5.12 9.27 0.02
CA ASP A 112 4.67 9.84 -1.24
C ASP A 112 3.65 10.95 -0.96
N ALA A 113 4.15 12.13 -0.69
CA ALA A 113 3.33 13.30 -0.36
C ALA A 113 2.53 13.85 -1.56
N THR A 114 2.85 13.43 -2.76
CA THR A 114 2.19 13.89 -3.98
C THR A 114 0.99 13.04 -4.36
N ASN A 115 1.12 11.71 -4.25
CA ASN A 115 0.08 10.79 -4.68
C ASN A 115 -0.75 10.23 -3.53
N HIS A 116 -0.18 10.15 -2.32
CA HIS A 116 -0.83 9.64 -1.12
C HIS A 116 -1.40 10.80 -0.30
N VAL A 117 -2.36 11.52 -0.86
CA VAL A 117 -3.01 12.66 -0.22
C VAL A 117 -4.49 12.38 0.02
N LEU A 118 -5.03 12.92 1.11
CA LEU A 118 -6.47 12.97 1.29
C LEU A 118 -7.07 13.87 0.21
N PRO A 119 -8.16 13.45 -0.44
CA PRO A 119 -8.89 14.35 -1.32
C PRO A 119 -9.30 15.59 -0.52
N ALA A 120 -9.17 16.76 -1.16
CA ALA A 120 -9.73 17.97 -0.60
C ALA A 120 -11.22 17.73 -0.35
N ASP A 121 -11.72 18.11 0.83
CA ASP A 121 -13.15 18.13 1.04
C ASP A 121 -13.72 19.10 0.01
N THR A 122 -14.46 18.55 -0.96
CA THR A 122 -15.35 19.36 -1.78
C THR A 122 -16.49 19.78 -0.88
N THR A 123 -16.25 20.76 -0.03
CA THR A 123 -17.32 21.52 0.61
C THR A 123 -17.98 22.31 -0.52
N ASN A 124 -19.12 21.78 -0.90
CA ASN A 124 -20.05 22.47 -1.76
C ASN A 124 -20.71 23.60 -0.97
#